data_c4efd27c6f09a57aae43b16805f532e7
#
_entry.id   c4efd27c6f09a57aae43b16805f532e7
#
_cell.length_a   1.000
_cell.length_b   1.000
_cell.length_c   1.000
_cell.angle_alpha   90.00
_cell.angle_beta   90.00
_cell.angle_gamma   90.00
#
_symmetry.space_group_name_H-M   'P 1'
#
loop_
_entity.id
_entity.type
_entity.pdbx_description
1 polymer ?
#
loop_
_entity_poly.entity_id
_entity_poly.type
_entity_poly.pdbx_seq_one_letter_code
_entity_poly.pdbx_strand_id
1 'polypeptide(L)'
;METDLHTVIRSNILEPIHKQFVMYQLLKALKFIHSAGIVHRDLKPSNILINSDACIKICDFGLARSVISLTGKDIIMTDYVATRWYRAPEVLLGSTKYNSQADMWSVGCIFGELLNGKPMFPGTSTLNQLNKILEVTGKPNKEDILSIQSELTQNMVENINIIKQKNLKTLFPKATAIELDLLGRLLQFNPNKRINVLEALEHPYVADFHEQYADSEIQCEKPIQIHISDNTKYTVKEYKQKLFDDLLKRKKEVRKKIMNMNMKINTNTNTHKNYINNNNNQQQPQQTLKVKKKKVISKYGK
;
A
#
# COMPACT_ATOMS: atom_id res chain seq x y z
N MET A 1 11.42 -11.25 4.78
CA MET A 1 11.00 -10.17 5.70
C MET A 1 11.13 -10.74 7.10
N GLU A 2 11.60 -9.96 8.03
CA GLU A 2 12.01 -10.45 9.37
C GLU A 2 10.85 -10.35 10.37
N THR A 3 10.01 -9.31 10.23
CA THR A 3 8.88 -9.08 11.13
C THR A 3 7.77 -8.28 10.42
N ASP A 4 6.78 -7.82 11.17
CA ASP A 4 5.70 -6.95 10.70
C ASP A 4 5.79 -5.54 11.32
N LEU A 5 5.13 -4.58 10.67
CA LEU A 5 5.16 -3.18 11.08
C LEU A 5 4.51 -2.95 12.46
N HIS A 6 3.52 -3.76 12.85
CA HIS A 6 2.90 -3.65 14.18
C HIS A 6 3.92 -3.91 15.29
N THR A 7 4.74 -4.95 15.14
CA THR A 7 5.82 -5.29 16.08
C THR A 7 6.85 -4.17 16.16
N VAL A 8 7.25 -3.63 15.00
CA VAL A 8 8.25 -2.55 14.92
C VAL A 8 7.73 -1.23 15.52
N ILE A 9 6.47 -0.87 15.28
CA ILE A 9 5.86 0.32 15.92
C ILE A 9 5.89 0.20 17.43
N ARG A 10 5.55 -0.97 17.97
CA ARG A 10 5.56 -1.21 19.42
C ARG A 10 6.95 -1.18 20.03
N SER A 11 7.98 -1.59 19.29
CA SER A 11 9.37 -1.52 19.71
C SER A 11 9.91 -0.09 19.77
N ASN A 12 9.21 0.88 19.16
CA ASN A 12 9.55 2.30 19.11
C ASN A 12 10.99 2.58 18.61
N ILE A 13 11.46 1.80 17.63
CA ILE A 13 12.81 1.88 17.06
C ILE A 13 12.87 2.71 15.78
N LEU A 14 11.72 3.10 15.21
CA LEU A 14 11.67 3.85 13.97
C LEU A 14 11.96 5.34 14.19
N GLU A 15 13.01 5.81 13.56
CA GLU A 15 13.31 7.24 13.44
C GLU A 15 12.36 7.93 12.43
N PRO A 16 12.28 9.27 12.41
CA PRO A 16 11.43 10.00 11.47
C PRO A 16 11.64 9.62 10.01
N ILE A 17 12.89 9.47 9.58
CA ILE A 17 13.25 9.09 8.22
C ILE A 17 12.75 7.69 7.85
N HIS A 18 12.80 6.73 8.79
CA HIS A 18 12.28 5.38 8.57
C HIS A 18 10.76 5.40 8.41
N LYS A 19 10.03 6.21 9.19
CA LYS A 19 8.57 6.38 9.06
C LYS A 19 8.20 6.98 7.71
N GLN A 20 8.94 7.98 7.26
CA GLN A 20 8.78 8.63 5.96
C GLN A 20 9.01 7.63 4.82
N PHE A 21 10.07 6.82 4.89
CA PHE A 21 10.39 5.80 3.90
C PHE A 21 9.36 4.67 3.86
N VAL A 22 8.86 4.24 5.02
CA VAL A 22 7.76 3.25 5.11
C VAL A 22 6.51 3.78 4.45
N MET A 23 6.12 5.04 4.71
CA MET A 23 4.95 5.67 4.10
C MET A 23 5.09 5.81 2.59
N TYR A 24 6.25 6.24 2.10
CA TYR A 24 6.53 6.30 0.67
C TYR A 24 6.36 4.92 0.01
N GLN A 25 6.99 3.89 0.55
CA GLN A 25 6.89 2.53 0.00
C GLN A 25 5.46 1.98 0.03
N LEU A 26 4.68 2.29 1.08
CA LEU A 26 3.28 1.90 1.19
C LEU A 26 2.44 2.56 0.09
N LEU A 27 2.61 3.85 -0.12
CA LEU A 27 1.92 4.59 -1.20
C LEU A 27 2.35 4.07 -2.59
N LYS A 28 3.63 3.84 -2.81
CA LYS A 28 4.15 3.24 -4.04
C LYS A 28 3.53 1.87 -4.34
N ALA A 29 3.43 1.01 -3.34
CA ALA A 29 2.80 -0.30 -3.48
C ALA A 29 1.30 -0.17 -3.80
N LEU A 30 0.60 0.78 -3.17
CA LEU A 30 -0.81 1.05 -3.45
C LEU A 30 -1.03 1.66 -4.83
N LYS A 31 -0.12 2.51 -5.34
CA LYS A 31 -0.16 2.99 -6.73
C LYS A 31 -0.24 1.82 -7.71
N PHE A 32 0.60 0.79 -7.51
CA PHE A 32 0.56 -0.41 -8.33
C PHE A 32 -0.73 -1.22 -8.15
N ILE A 33 -1.14 -1.49 -6.90
CA ILE A 33 -2.34 -2.29 -6.58
C ILE A 33 -3.59 -1.62 -7.12
N HIS A 34 -3.76 -0.31 -6.90
CA HIS A 34 -4.93 0.43 -7.35
C HIS A 34 -4.97 0.60 -8.88
N SER A 35 -3.81 0.76 -9.55
CA SER A 35 -3.74 0.79 -11.01
C SER A 35 -4.10 -0.56 -11.64
N ALA A 36 -3.91 -1.65 -10.91
CA ALA A 36 -4.38 -2.98 -11.30
C ALA A 36 -5.90 -3.18 -11.09
N GLY A 37 -6.61 -2.15 -10.61
CA GLY A 37 -8.03 -2.25 -10.29
C GLY A 37 -8.32 -3.10 -9.06
N ILE A 38 -7.36 -3.29 -8.16
CA ILE A 38 -7.49 -4.09 -6.93
C ILE A 38 -7.57 -3.15 -5.73
N VAL A 39 -8.45 -3.48 -4.78
CA VAL A 39 -8.53 -2.88 -3.45
C VAL A 39 -8.17 -3.95 -2.42
N HIS A 40 -7.24 -3.63 -1.51
CA HIS A 40 -6.72 -4.60 -0.54
C HIS A 40 -7.72 -4.92 0.57
N ARG A 41 -8.41 -3.91 1.10
CA ARG A 41 -9.52 -3.98 2.08
C ARG A 41 -9.16 -4.40 3.52
N ASP A 42 -7.94 -4.86 3.79
CA ASP A 42 -7.48 -5.22 5.14
C ASP A 42 -6.07 -4.70 5.42
N LEU A 43 -5.79 -3.46 5.01
CA LEU A 43 -4.53 -2.83 5.35
C LEU A 43 -4.49 -2.51 6.85
N LYS A 44 -3.45 -3.01 7.50
CA LYS A 44 -3.13 -2.81 8.92
C LYS A 44 -1.65 -3.06 9.15
N PRO A 45 -1.05 -2.60 10.23
CA PRO A 45 0.38 -2.79 10.48
C PRO A 45 0.86 -4.24 10.45
N SER A 46 0.04 -5.20 10.90
CA SER A 46 0.38 -6.64 10.86
C SER A 46 0.40 -7.25 9.44
N ASN A 47 -0.25 -6.59 8.46
CA ASN A 47 -0.24 -7.00 7.05
C ASN A 47 0.83 -6.27 6.23
N ILE A 48 1.73 -5.54 6.89
CA ILE A 48 2.89 -4.89 6.30
C ILE A 48 4.14 -5.51 6.91
N LEU A 49 4.82 -6.33 6.14
CA LEU A 49 6.07 -6.97 6.55
C LEU A 49 7.24 -6.02 6.32
N ILE A 50 8.22 -6.04 7.22
CA ILE A 50 9.37 -5.14 7.19
C ILE A 50 10.66 -5.91 7.49
N ASN A 51 11.79 -5.45 6.97
CA ASN A 51 13.13 -5.96 7.28
C ASN A 51 14.01 -4.91 7.95
N SER A 52 15.24 -5.27 8.30
CA SER A 52 16.25 -4.41 8.93
C SER A 52 16.59 -3.15 8.12
N ASP A 53 16.44 -3.18 6.79
CA ASP A 53 16.69 -2.05 5.90
C ASP A 53 15.47 -1.11 5.76
N ALA A 54 14.44 -1.29 6.60
CA ALA A 54 13.14 -0.62 6.52
C ALA A 54 12.41 -0.82 5.17
N CYS A 55 12.77 -1.86 4.39
CA CYS A 55 12.02 -2.24 3.20
C CYS A 55 10.75 -2.98 3.59
N ILE A 56 9.62 -2.65 2.95
CA ILE A 56 8.33 -3.26 3.26
C ILE A 56 7.78 -4.14 2.13
N LYS A 57 6.88 -5.04 2.51
CA LYS A 57 6.02 -5.82 1.61
C LYS A 57 4.60 -5.87 2.19
N ILE A 58 3.59 -5.58 1.36
CA ILE A 58 2.19 -5.80 1.71
C ILE A 58 1.88 -7.29 1.55
N CYS A 59 1.15 -7.85 2.51
CA CYS A 59 0.72 -9.26 2.49
C CYS A 59 -0.75 -9.40 2.84
N ASP A 60 -1.28 -10.63 2.76
CA ASP A 60 -2.67 -10.99 3.08
C ASP A 60 -3.71 -10.33 2.19
N PHE A 61 -3.75 -10.76 0.93
CA PHE A 61 -4.77 -10.36 -0.05
C PHE A 61 -6.08 -11.18 0.06
N GLY A 62 -6.31 -11.87 1.18
CA GLY A 62 -7.49 -12.73 1.40
C GLY A 62 -8.82 -11.98 1.30
N LEU A 63 -8.84 -10.70 1.63
CA LEU A 63 -10.01 -9.82 1.50
C LEU A 63 -9.98 -8.92 0.27
N ALA A 64 -8.94 -8.97 -0.56
CA ALA A 64 -8.81 -8.10 -1.73
C ALA A 64 -9.90 -8.37 -2.77
N ARG A 65 -10.33 -7.32 -3.48
CA ARG A 65 -11.35 -7.39 -4.55
C ARG A 65 -10.93 -6.56 -5.74
N SER A 66 -11.39 -6.98 -6.93
CA SER A 66 -11.27 -6.17 -8.15
C SER A 66 -12.45 -5.22 -8.25
N VAL A 67 -12.17 -3.93 -8.42
CA VAL A 67 -13.22 -2.90 -8.63
C VAL A 67 -14.00 -3.11 -9.93
N ILE A 68 -13.46 -3.86 -10.90
CA ILE A 68 -14.13 -4.19 -12.16
C ILE A 68 -15.22 -5.23 -11.94
N SER A 69 -15.04 -6.11 -10.95
CA SER A 69 -15.99 -7.19 -10.62
C SER A 69 -17.06 -6.73 -9.63
N LEU A 70 -16.99 -5.51 -9.11
CA LEU A 70 -17.95 -4.98 -8.12
C LEU A 70 -19.24 -4.52 -8.83
N THR A 71 -20.06 -5.45 -9.26
CA THR A 71 -21.48 -5.16 -9.53
C THR A 71 -22.22 -5.18 -8.20
N GLY A 72 -22.92 -4.10 -7.87
CA GLY A 72 -23.48 -3.70 -6.57
C GLY A 72 -24.25 -4.70 -5.69
N LYS A 73 -24.20 -6.01 -5.98
CA LYS A 73 -24.81 -7.08 -5.16
C LYS A 73 -23.78 -7.96 -4.42
N ASP A 74 -22.49 -7.84 -4.72
CA ASP A 74 -21.47 -8.76 -4.22
C ASP A 74 -20.68 -8.23 -3.00
N ILE A 75 -21.11 -7.09 -2.44
CA ILE A 75 -20.42 -6.46 -1.29
C ILE A 75 -21.08 -6.89 0.02
N ILE A 76 -21.28 -8.19 0.22
CA ILE A 76 -21.54 -8.68 1.57
C ILE A 76 -20.19 -8.74 2.28
N MET A 77 -19.94 -7.73 3.11
CA MET A 77 -18.79 -7.75 4.01
C MET A 77 -18.91 -8.94 4.95
N THR A 78 -17.95 -9.85 4.88
CA THR A 78 -17.73 -10.82 5.96
C THR A 78 -17.28 -10.06 7.20
N ASP A 79 -18.26 -9.51 7.92
CA ASP A 79 -18.07 -8.51 8.98
C ASP A 79 -17.47 -9.05 10.27
N TYR A 80 -17.24 -10.37 10.35
CA TYR A 80 -17.22 -11.04 11.65
C TYR A 80 -15.83 -11.32 12.26
N VAL A 81 -14.70 -11.14 11.55
CA VAL A 81 -13.42 -11.67 12.09
C VAL A 81 -12.23 -10.71 12.02
N ALA A 82 -12.25 -9.63 11.24
CA ALA A 82 -11.07 -8.75 11.06
C ALA A 82 -11.11 -7.50 11.96
N THR A 83 -9.94 -7.05 12.36
CA THR A 83 -9.74 -5.84 13.17
C THR A 83 -10.37 -4.62 12.51
N ARG A 84 -11.40 -4.03 13.11
CA ARG A 84 -12.15 -2.88 12.55
C ARG A 84 -11.44 -1.52 12.70
N TRP A 85 -10.33 -1.45 13.41
CA TRP A 85 -9.64 -0.20 13.78
C TRP A 85 -9.11 0.61 12.59
N TYR A 86 -8.90 -0.06 11.45
CA TYR A 86 -8.36 0.53 10.23
C TYR A 86 -9.43 0.66 9.12
N ARG A 87 -10.69 0.30 9.40
CA ARG A 87 -11.77 0.35 8.42
C ARG A 87 -12.28 1.77 8.23
N ALA A 88 -12.46 2.15 6.97
CA ALA A 88 -13.00 3.43 6.56
C ALA A 88 -14.47 3.61 7.00
N PRO A 89 -14.92 4.87 7.22
CA PRO A 89 -16.30 5.15 7.60
C PRO A 89 -17.33 4.54 6.67
N GLU A 90 -17.14 4.66 5.35
CA GLU A 90 -18.04 4.10 4.33
C GLU A 90 -18.15 2.58 4.43
N VAL A 91 -17.08 1.91 4.84
CA VAL A 91 -17.05 0.46 5.07
C VAL A 91 -17.84 0.09 6.33
N LEU A 92 -17.64 0.83 7.43
CA LEU A 92 -18.34 0.62 8.70
C LEU A 92 -19.85 0.89 8.59
N LEU A 93 -20.23 1.80 7.69
CA LEU A 93 -21.61 2.22 7.43
C LEU A 93 -22.30 1.38 6.34
N GLY A 94 -21.63 0.34 5.81
CA GLY A 94 -22.22 -0.59 4.87
C GLY A 94 -22.45 0.01 3.48
N SER A 95 -21.58 0.92 3.02
CA SER A 95 -21.65 1.44 1.65
C SER A 95 -21.58 0.34 0.61
N THR A 96 -22.42 0.44 -0.41
CA THR A 96 -22.40 -0.44 -1.58
C THR A 96 -21.35 0.01 -2.62
N LYS A 97 -20.83 1.23 -2.52
CA LYS A 97 -19.80 1.77 -3.40
C LYS A 97 -18.45 1.85 -2.69
N TYR A 98 -17.74 0.78 -2.77
CA TYR A 98 -16.43 0.61 -2.17
C TYR A 98 -15.34 0.78 -3.24
N ASN A 99 -14.32 1.57 -2.95
CA ASN A 99 -13.23 1.84 -3.88
C ASN A 99 -11.87 1.93 -3.17
N SER A 100 -10.82 2.27 -3.90
CA SER A 100 -9.44 2.45 -3.40
C SER A 100 -9.30 3.44 -2.26
N GLN A 101 -10.28 4.36 -2.08
CA GLN A 101 -10.24 5.34 -1.00
C GLN A 101 -10.36 4.72 0.40
N ALA A 102 -10.93 3.52 0.51
CA ALA A 102 -10.95 2.80 1.78
C ALA A 102 -9.55 2.35 2.20
N ASP A 103 -8.69 1.95 1.26
CA ASP A 103 -7.28 1.65 1.55
C ASP A 103 -6.54 2.94 1.99
N MET A 104 -6.83 4.10 1.37
CA MET A 104 -6.23 5.37 1.76
C MET A 104 -6.60 5.81 3.18
N TRP A 105 -7.83 5.52 3.63
CA TRP A 105 -8.20 5.67 5.05
C TRP A 105 -7.33 4.80 5.95
N SER A 106 -7.17 3.53 5.60
CA SER A 106 -6.33 2.59 6.36
C SER A 106 -4.88 3.07 6.42
N VAL A 107 -4.34 3.64 5.32
CA VAL A 107 -3.02 4.32 5.30
C VAL A 107 -2.98 5.45 6.33
N GLY A 108 -4.02 6.27 6.41
CA GLY A 108 -4.13 7.33 7.42
C GLY A 108 -4.09 6.80 8.85
N CYS A 109 -4.80 5.70 9.12
CA CYS A 109 -4.77 5.04 10.44
C CYS A 109 -3.37 4.49 10.77
N ILE A 110 -2.70 3.86 9.81
CA ILE A 110 -1.33 3.35 9.94
C ILE A 110 -0.35 4.49 10.17
N PHE A 111 -0.50 5.60 9.44
CA PHE A 111 0.34 6.78 9.61
C PHE A 111 0.19 7.40 11.00
N GLY A 112 -1.05 7.58 11.47
CA GLY A 112 -1.30 8.05 12.83
C GLY A 112 -0.69 7.12 13.90
N GLU A 113 -0.72 5.79 13.68
CA GLU A 113 -0.09 4.82 14.57
C GLU A 113 1.45 4.88 14.52
N LEU A 114 2.05 5.10 13.35
CA LEU A 114 3.49 5.35 13.20
C LEU A 114 3.94 6.61 13.96
N LEU A 115 3.14 7.67 13.95
CA LEU A 115 3.46 8.93 14.63
C LEU A 115 3.34 8.82 16.16
N ASN A 116 2.35 8.07 16.67
CA ASN A 116 1.98 8.06 18.08
C ASN A 116 2.29 6.74 18.82
N GLY A 117 2.68 5.68 18.11
CA GLY A 117 2.95 4.35 18.68
C GLY A 117 1.72 3.60 19.19
N LYS A 118 0.50 4.11 18.93
CA LYS A 118 -0.78 3.51 19.36
C LYS A 118 -1.81 3.59 18.24
N PRO A 119 -2.71 2.57 18.13
CA PRO A 119 -3.80 2.60 17.16
C PRO A 119 -4.61 3.89 17.26
N MET A 120 -4.94 4.46 16.09
CA MET A 120 -5.67 5.73 15.99
C MET A 120 -7.09 5.63 16.56
N PHE A 121 -7.82 4.59 16.16
CA PHE A 121 -9.22 4.37 16.46
C PHE A 121 -9.49 2.97 17.05
N PRO A 122 -9.08 2.66 18.28
CA PRO A 122 -9.28 1.33 18.88
C PRO A 122 -10.73 1.13 19.37
N GLY A 123 -11.67 0.96 18.44
CA GLY A 123 -13.08 0.75 18.74
C GLY A 123 -13.37 -0.69 19.18
N THR A 124 -14.26 -0.84 20.17
CA THR A 124 -14.73 -2.13 20.69
C THR A 124 -15.98 -2.67 19.98
N SER A 125 -16.73 -1.78 19.32
CA SER A 125 -17.89 -2.09 18.49
C SER A 125 -17.91 -1.16 17.27
N THR A 126 -18.75 -1.45 16.26
CA THR A 126 -18.91 -0.58 15.09
C THR A 126 -19.34 0.83 15.47
N LEU A 127 -20.30 0.97 16.38
CA LEU A 127 -20.75 2.27 16.85
C LEU A 127 -19.65 3.01 17.64
N ASN A 128 -18.91 2.30 18.51
CA ASN A 128 -17.79 2.89 19.25
C ASN A 128 -16.64 3.29 18.31
N GLN A 129 -16.40 2.51 17.25
CA GLN A 129 -15.43 2.83 16.20
C GLN A 129 -15.81 4.13 15.49
N LEU A 130 -17.05 4.26 15.03
CA LEU A 130 -17.58 5.47 14.40
C LEU A 130 -17.50 6.68 15.34
N ASN A 131 -17.85 6.51 16.62
CA ASN A 131 -17.73 7.59 17.60
C ASN A 131 -16.29 8.11 17.69
N LYS A 132 -15.31 7.20 17.81
CA LYS A 132 -13.87 7.57 17.83
C LYS A 132 -13.41 8.28 16.56
N ILE A 133 -13.92 7.86 15.41
CA ILE A 133 -13.65 8.52 14.13
C ILE A 133 -14.21 9.93 14.13
N LEU A 134 -15.49 10.08 14.46
CA LEU A 134 -16.17 11.39 14.47
C LEU A 134 -15.63 12.36 15.53
N GLU A 135 -15.07 11.86 16.62
CA GLU A 135 -14.32 12.70 17.58
C GLU A 135 -13.12 13.41 16.94
N VAL A 136 -12.55 12.85 15.88
CA VAL A 136 -11.38 13.41 15.17
C VAL A 136 -11.81 14.15 13.91
N THR A 137 -12.63 13.53 13.05
CA THR A 137 -13.05 14.11 11.78
C THR A 137 -14.11 15.21 11.93
N GLY A 138 -14.79 15.26 13.08
CA GLY A 138 -15.98 16.07 13.28
C GLY A 138 -17.25 15.40 12.76
N LYS A 139 -18.40 16.00 13.05
CA LYS A 139 -19.69 15.52 12.56
C LYS A 139 -19.80 15.80 11.06
N PRO A 140 -20.09 14.79 10.23
CA PRO A 140 -20.21 14.98 8.78
C PRO A 140 -21.44 15.85 8.46
N ASN A 141 -21.33 16.65 7.41
CA ASN A 141 -22.44 17.42 6.89
C ASN A 141 -23.34 16.55 5.99
N LYS A 142 -24.43 17.12 5.46
CA LYS A 142 -25.38 16.39 4.60
C LYS A 142 -24.72 15.82 3.33
N GLU A 143 -23.81 16.57 2.72
CA GLU A 143 -23.07 16.14 1.55
C GLU A 143 -22.17 14.93 1.87
N ASP A 144 -21.47 14.96 3.00
CA ASP A 144 -20.62 13.85 3.44
C ASP A 144 -21.44 12.58 3.75
N ILE A 145 -22.63 12.73 4.34
CA ILE A 145 -23.57 11.62 4.57
C ILE A 145 -24.03 11.01 3.26
N LEU A 146 -24.43 11.84 2.29
CA LEU A 146 -24.89 11.39 0.97
C LEU A 146 -23.75 10.68 0.18
N SER A 147 -22.51 11.09 0.36
CA SER A 147 -21.35 10.48 -0.31
C SER A 147 -21.15 9.01 0.06
N ILE A 148 -21.60 8.59 1.23
CA ILE A 148 -21.48 7.21 1.73
C ILE A 148 -22.42 6.25 0.98
N GLN A 149 -23.57 6.71 0.50
CA GLN A 149 -24.57 5.92 -0.24
C GLN A 149 -25.02 4.65 0.50
N SER A 150 -25.32 4.80 1.77
CA SER A 150 -25.89 3.76 2.64
C SER A 150 -27.08 4.33 3.41
N GLU A 151 -28.17 3.59 3.43
CA GLU A 151 -29.39 3.94 4.19
C GLU A 151 -29.16 3.97 5.70
N LEU A 152 -28.17 3.24 6.18
CA LEU A 152 -27.83 3.17 7.60
C LEU A 152 -27.08 4.43 8.08
N THR A 153 -26.46 5.19 7.18
CA THR A 153 -25.53 6.27 7.52
C THR A 153 -26.20 7.34 8.36
N GLN A 154 -27.35 7.84 7.91
CA GLN A 154 -28.03 8.95 8.58
C GLN A 154 -28.41 8.57 10.03
N ASN A 155 -29.10 7.44 10.18
CA ASN A 155 -29.55 6.96 11.50
C ASN A 155 -28.37 6.69 12.46
N MET A 156 -27.29 6.09 11.97
CA MET A 156 -26.12 5.79 12.82
C MET A 156 -25.37 7.05 13.23
N VAL A 157 -25.20 8.03 12.32
CA VAL A 157 -24.46 9.27 12.57
C VAL A 157 -25.27 10.24 13.45
N GLU A 158 -26.59 10.32 13.29
CA GLU A 158 -27.46 11.18 14.10
C GLU A 158 -27.48 10.74 15.57
N ASN A 159 -27.42 9.42 15.82
CA ASN A 159 -27.40 8.85 17.17
C ASN A 159 -26.05 8.96 17.88
N ILE A 160 -24.99 9.44 17.20
CA ILE A 160 -23.69 9.67 17.84
C ILE A 160 -23.62 11.08 18.42
N ASN A 161 -23.56 11.17 19.73
CA ASN A 161 -23.28 12.43 20.43
C ASN A 161 -21.77 12.65 20.55
N ILE A 162 -21.23 13.56 19.74
CA ILE A 162 -19.85 14.01 19.86
C ILE A 162 -19.78 15.05 21.00
N ILE A 163 -19.24 14.65 22.14
CA ILE A 163 -19.10 15.53 23.31
C ILE A 163 -18.02 16.60 23.05
N LYS A 164 -16.91 16.21 22.38
CA LYS A 164 -15.78 17.11 22.10
C LYS A 164 -15.00 16.62 20.89
N GLN A 165 -14.90 17.47 19.87
CA GLN A 165 -14.00 17.20 18.74
C GLN A 165 -12.54 17.37 19.18
N LYS A 166 -11.69 16.41 18.81
CA LYS A 166 -10.25 16.39 19.09
C LYS A 166 -9.51 16.98 17.91
N ASN A 167 -8.64 17.94 18.17
CA ASN A 167 -7.75 18.48 17.13
C ASN A 167 -6.55 17.55 16.94
N LEU A 168 -6.15 17.30 15.68
CA LEU A 168 -4.97 16.49 15.36
C LEU A 168 -3.71 17.01 16.06
N LYS A 169 -3.52 18.33 16.15
CA LYS A 169 -2.37 18.93 16.87
C LYS A 169 -2.31 18.54 18.34
N THR A 170 -3.48 18.42 18.98
CA THR A 170 -3.56 17.98 20.38
C THR A 170 -3.32 16.48 20.54
N LEU A 171 -3.77 15.68 19.55
CA LEU A 171 -3.55 14.23 19.56
C LEU A 171 -2.09 13.86 19.23
N PHE A 172 -1.43 14.68 18.43
CA PHE A 172 -0.06 14.49 17.95
C PHE A 172 0.81 15.71 18.26
N PRO A 173 1.10 16.01 19.53
CA PRO A 173 1.80 17.25 19.92
C PRO A 173 3.24 17.32 19.36
N LYS A 174 3.85 16.17 19.05
CA LYS A 174 5.20 16.07 18.51
C LYS A 174 5.24 16.09 16.98
N ALA A 175 4.10 15.96 16.30
CA ALA A 175 4.05 15.92 14.86
C ALA A 175 4.28 17.31 14.25
N THR A 176 4.98 17.32 13.11
CA THR A 176 5.23 18.51 12.29
C THR A 176 3.94 18.94 11.57
N ALA A 177 3.92 20.17 11.05
CA ALA A 177 2.78 20.66 10.26
C ALA A 177 2.56 19.82 8.98
N ILE A 178 3.64 19.37 8.34
CA ILE A 178 3.61 18.53 7.12
C ILE A 178 2.99 17.15 7.44
N GLU A 179 3.36 16.53 8.55
CA GLU A 179 2.78 15.26 9.00
C GLU A 179 1.28 15.39 9.30
N LEU A 180 0.89 16.47 9.96
CA LEU A 180 -0.52 16.72 10.27
C LEU A 180 -1.35 17.04 9.03
N ASP A 181 -0.78 17.70 8.03
CA ASP A 181 -1.45 17.97 6.75
C ASP A 181 -1.75 16.66 6.01
N LEU A 182 -0.73 15.81 5.80
CA LEU A 182 -0.95 14.51 5.17
C LEU A 182 -1.97 13.65 5.93
N LEU A 183 -1.82 13.59 7.26
CA LEU A 183 -2.74 12.83 8.12
C LEU A 183 -4.18 13.34 7.99
N GLY A 184 -4.38 14.65 7.97
CA GLY A 184 -5.69 15.28 7.80
C GLY A 184 -6.32 15.00 6.44
N ARG A 185 -5.52 14.99 5.36
CA ARG A 185 -5.99 14.65 4.00
C ARG A 185 -6.33 13.17 3.84
N LEU A 186 -5.62 12.28 4.54
CA LEU A 186 -5.91 10.84 4.56
C LEU A 186 -7.15 10.50 5.38
N LEU A 187 -7.39 11.18 6.51
CA LEU A 187 -8.48 10.91 7.45
C LEU A 187 -9.71 11.78 7.16
N GLN A 188 -10.10 11.91 5.89
CA GLN A 188 -11.38 12.54 5.51
C GLN A 188 -12.52 11.54 5.61
N PHE A 189 -13.61 11.92 6.33
CA PHE A 189 -14.80 11.08 6.47
C PHE A 189 -15.41 10.79 5.09
N ASN A 190 -15.55 11.83 4.27
CA ASN A 190 -16.04 11.73 2.91
C ASN A 190 -14.95 11.13 1.99
N PRO A 191 -15.17 9.95 1.40
CA PRO A 191 -14.17 9.33 0.53
C PRO A 191 -13.83 10.18 -0.71
N ASN A 192 -14.74 11.02 -1.19
CA ASN A 192 -14.50 11.89 -2.34
C ASN A 192 -13.59 13.10 -2.01
N LYS A 193 -13.45 13.46 -0.72
CA LYS A 193 -12.55 14.52 -0.25
C LYS A 193 -11.21 13.98 0.22
N ARG A 194 -11.09 12.66 0.32
CA ARG A 194 -9.88 11.99 0.78
C ARG A 194 -8.83 11.98 -0.31
N ILE A 195 -7.58 12.30 0.05
CA ILE A 195 -6.45 12.29 -0.87
C ILE A 195 -6.29 10.91 -1.53
N ASN A 196 -6.09 10.88 -2.83
CA ASN A 196 -5.80 9.63 -3.55
C ASN A 196 -4.30 9.29 -3.50
N VAL A 197 -3.94 8.10 -4.00
CA VAL A 197 -2.56 7.61 -3.91
C VAL A 197 -1.56 8.44 -4.73
N LEU A 198 -1.99 8.99 -5.88
CA LEU A 198 -1.11 9.80 -6.73
C LEU A 198 -0.82 11.15 -6.07
N GLU A 199 -1.86 11.84 -5.61
CA GLU A 199 -1.73 13.08 -4.85
C GLU A 199 -0.92 12.88 -3.56
N ALA A 200 -1.07 11.73 -2.88
CA ALA A 200 -0.32 11.43 -1.66
C ALA A 200 1.17 11.18 -1.92
N LEU A 201 1.56 10.64 -3.10
CA LEU A 201 2.96 10.50 -3.51
C LEU A 201 3.62 11.84 -3.80
N GLU A 202 2.85 12.82 -4.29
CA GLU A 202 3.33 14.20 -4.54
C GLU A 202 3.36 15.05 -3.26
N HIS A 203 2.86 14.53 -2.14
CA HIS A 203 2.80 15.29 -0.90
C HIS A 203 4.20 15.53 -0.30
N PRO A 204 4.49 16.76 0.22
CA PRO A 204 5.82 17.13 0.75
C PRO A 204 6.40 16.16 1.78
N TYR A 205 5.56 15.42 2.50
CA TYR A 205 6.03 14.42 3.48
C TYR A 205 6.85 13.29 2.86
N VAL A 206 6.57 12.90 1.62
CA VAL A 206 7.25 11.79 0.92
C VAL A 206 7.99 12.24 -0.33
N ALA A 207 7.99 13.53 -0.65
CA ALA A 207 8.50 14.10 -1.89
C ALA A 207 9.97 13.71 -2.15
N ASP A 208 10.84 13.78 -1.15
CA ASP A 208 12.26 13.44 -1.30
C ASP A 208 12.47 12.01 -1.81
N PHE A 209 11.69 11.07 -1.29
CA PHE A 209 11.73 9.68 -1.74
C PHE A 209 11.03 9.48 -3.10
N HIS A 210 9.94 10.22 -3.33
CA HIS A 210 9.24 10.18 -4.61
C HIS A 210 10.15 10.66 -5.75
N GLU A 211 10.83 11.79 -5.59
CA GLU A 211 11.78 12.31 -6.57
C GLU A 211 12.96 11.35 -6.79
N GLN A 212 13.50 10.78 -5.72
CA GLN A 212 14.65 9.86 -5.81
C GLN A 212 14.31 8.54 -6.50
N TYR A 213 13.10 8.03 -6.36
CA TYR A 213 12.70 6.68 -6.80
C TYR A 213 11.57 6.67 -7.81
N ALA A 214 11.20 7.80 -8.41
CA ALA A 214 10.10 7.91 -9.37
C ALA A 214 10.17 6.88 -10.51
N ASP A 215 11.35 6.65 -11.07
CA ASP A 215 11.58 5.68 -12.15
C ASP A 215 11.25 4.22 -11.75
N SER A 216 11.26 3.92 -10.46
CA SER A 216 10.91 2.61 -9.93
C SER A 216 9.43 2.46 -9.57
N GLU A 217 8.64 3.52 -9.72
CA GLU A 217 7.21 3.52 -9.50
C GLU A 217 6.47 3.04 -10.74
N ILE A 218 6.10 1.79 -10.73
CA ILE A 218 5.38 1.15 -11.84
C ILE A 218 3.88 1.19 -11.60
N GLN A 219 3.13 1.23 -12.71
CA GLN A 219 1.70 1.00 -12.73
C GLN A 219 1.40 -0.30 -13.46
N CYS A 220 0.29 -0.92 -13.13
CA CYS A 220 -0.17 -2.08 -13.88
C CYS A 220 -0.72 -1.63 -15.24
N GLU A 221 -0.21 -2.19 -16.33
CA GLU A 221 -0.64 -1.80 -17.68
C GLU A 221 -2.11 -2.10 -17.97
N LYS A 222 -2.64 -3.16 -17.35
CA LYS A 222 -4.02 -3.60 -17.52
C LYS A 222 -4.61 -4.03 -16.19
N PRO A 223 -5.86 -3.66 -15.90
CA PRO A 223 -6.52 -4.12 -14.69
C PRO A 223 -6.59 -5.64 -14.62
N ILE A 224 -6.42 -6.17 -13.41
CA ILE A 224 -6.48 -7.62 -13.15
C ILE A 224 -7.94 -8.06 -13.09
N GLN A 225 -8.30 -8.99 -13.97
CA GLN A 225 -9.61 -9.65 -13.92
C GLN A 225 -9.52 -10.91 -13.07
N ILE A 226 -10.41 -11.00 -12.08
CA ILE A 226 -10.58 -12.21 -11.26
C ILE A 226 -11.68 -13.03 -11.90
N HIS A 227 -11.33 -14.17 -12.49
CA HIS A 227 -12.26 -15.02 -13.22
C HIS A 227 -13.11 -15.94 -12.33
N ILE A 228 -12.80 -16.01 -11.04
CA ILE A 228 -13.52 -16.81 -10.07
C ILE A 228 -14.44 -15.88 -9.27
N SER A 229 -15.75 -16.12 -9.35
CA SER A 229 -16.71 -15.36 -8.54
C SER A 229 -16.58 -15.73 -7.07
N ASP A 230 -16.60 -14.73 -6.18
CA ASP A 230 -16.57 -14.92 -4.72
C ASP A 230 -17.77 -15.72 -4.21
N ASN A 231 -18.86 -15.76 -4.97
CA ASN A 231 -20.07 -16.54 -4.65
C ASN A 231 -19.96 -18.02 -5.01
N THR A 232 -18.90 -18.43 -5.73
CA THR A 232 -18.70 -19.83 -6.12
C THR A 232 -18.08 -20.61 -4.97
N LYS A 233 -18.84 -21.51 -4.37
CA LYS A 233 -18.35 -22.43 -3.32
C LYS A 233 -17.83 -23.70 -3.99
N TYR A 234 -16.54 -23.93 -3.88
CA TYR A 234 -15.92 -25.18 -4.32
C TYR A 234 -15.75 -26.15 -3.15
N THR A 235 -15.72 -27.45 -3.45
CA THR A 235 -15.26 -28.44 -2.47
C THR A 235 -13.77 -28.28 -2.18
N VAL A 236 -13.30 -28.79 -1.05
CA VAL A 236 -11.88 -28.77 -0.67
C VAL A 236 -10.99 -29.39 -1.76
N LYS A 237 -11.48 -30.47 -2.42
CA LYS A 237 -10.77 -31.14 -3.51
C LYS A 237 -10.60 -30.23 -4.73
N GLU A 238 -11.65 -29.52 -5.12
CA GLU A 238 -11.64 -28.57 -6.24
C GLU A 238 -10.72 -27.37 -5.96
N TYR A 239 -10.75 -26.80 -4.74
CA TYR A 239 -9.82 -25.75 -4.34
C TYR A 239 -8.36 -26.21 -4.44
N LYS A 240 -8.04 -27.40 -3.91
CA LYS A 240 -6.70 -27.98 -3.99
C LYS A 240 -6.24 -28.16 -5.43
N GLN A 241 -7.12 -28.70 -6.29
CA GLN A 241 -6.78 -28.91 -7.70
C GLN A 241 -6.53 -27.60 -8.42
N LYS A 242 -7.41 -26.60 -8.27
CA LYS A 242 -7.24 -25.28 -8.90
C LYS A 242 -5.95 -24.59 -8.44
N LEU A 243 -5.65 -24.63 -7.14
CA LEU A 243 -4.43 -24.06 -6.59
C LEU A 243 -3.18 -24.75 -7.16
N PHE A 244 -3.21 -26.08 -7.26
CA PHE A 244 -2.11 -26.86 -7.83
C PHE A 244 -1.88 -26.52 -9.31
N ASP A 245 -2.93 -26.45 -10.10
CA ASP A 245 -2.87 -26.10 -11.52
C ASP A 245 -2.30 -24.68 -11.72
N ASP A 246 -2.72 -23.73 -10.90
CA ASP A 246 -2.24 -22.34 -10.95
C ASP A 246 -0.74 -22.26 -10.57
N LEU A 247 -0.33 -22.98 -9.53
CA LEU A 247 1.08 -23.07 -9.15
C LEU A 247 1.95 -23.69 -10.25
N LEU A 248 1.47 -24.73 -10.91
CA LEU A 248 2.18 -25.34 -12.05
C LEU A 248 2.30 -24.36 -13.23
N LYS A 249 1.23 -23.63 -13.55
CA LYS A 249 1.22 -22.62 -14.59
C LYS A 249 2.26 -21.52 -14.30
N ARG A 250 2.22 -20.94 -13.11
CA ARG A 250 3.19 -19.91 -12.66
C ARG A 250 4.64 -20.42 -12.71
N LYS A 251 4.87 -21.64 -12.25
CA LYS A 251 6.21 -22.26 -12.32
C LYS A 251 6.72 -22.41 -13.73
N LYS A 252 5.86 -22.76 -14.69
CA LYS A 252 6.20 -22.81 -16.12
C LYS A 252 6.52 -21.43 -16.70
N GLU A 253 5.72 -20.41 -16.35
CA GLU A 253 5.93 -19.03 -16.80
C GLU A 253 7.24 -18.43 -16.26
N VAL A 254 7.55 -18.64 -14.99
CA VAL A 254 8.80 -18.19 -14.37
C VAL A 254 10.00 -18.86 -15.04
N ARG A 255 9.96 -20.19 -15.28
CA ARG A 255 11.01 -20.91 -16.00
C ARG A 255 11.22 -20.36 -17.41
N LYS A 256 10.13 -20.08 -18.13
CA LYS A 256 10.19 -19.49 -19.48
C LYS A 256 10.83 -18.08 -19.47
N LYS A 257 10.49 -17.25 -18.47
CA LYS A 257 11.10 -15.92 -18.30
C LYS A 257 12.60 -16.01 -18.02
N ILE A 258 13.02 -16.90 -17.12
CA ILE A 258 14.45 -17.11 -16.79
C ILE A 258 15.20 -17.61 -18.03
N MET A 259 14.64 -18.55 -18.78
CA MET A 259 15.25 -19.08 -20.00
C MET A 259 15.43 -17.99 -21.07
N ASN A 260 14.42 -17.13 -21.26
CA ASN A 260 14.48 -16.00 -22.19
C ASN A 260 15.49 -14.93 -21.73
N MET A 261 15.63 -14.66 -20.43
CA MET A 261 16.66 -13.77 -19.91
C MET A 261 18.07 -14.32 -20.16
N ASN A 262 18.29 -15.61 -19.90
CA ASN A 262 19.58 -16.24 -20.12
C ASN A 262 19.96 -16.27 -21.62
N MET A 263 18.99 -16.45 -22.53
CA MET A 263 19.24 -16.33 -23.96
C MET A 263 19.65 -14.91 -24.36
N LYS A 264 19.00 -13.87 -23.83
CA LYS A 264 19.36 -12.47 -24.10
C LYS A 264 20.76 -12.11 -23.58
N ILE A 265 21.15 -12.63 -22.42
CA ILE A 265 22.49 -12.42 -21.86
C ILE A 265 23.54 -13.10 -22.75
N ASN A 266 23.29 -14.32 -23.18
CA ASN A 266 24.22 -15.06 -24.09
C ASN A 266 24.34 -14.43 -25.49
N THR A 267 23.28 -13.85 -26.04
CA THR A 267 23.36 -13.11 -27.31
C THR A 267 24.15 -11.81 -27.14
N ASN A 268 24.01 -11.07 -26.06
CA ASN A 268 24.77 -9.85 -25.80
C ASN A 268 26.26 -10.13 -25.52
N THR A 269 26.59 -11.23 -24.84
CA THR A 269 27.99 -11.64 -24.64
C THR A 269 28.66 -12.12 -25.93
N ASN A 270 27.92 -12.74 -26.85
CA ASN A 270 28.45 -13.15 -28.14
C ASN A 270 28.64 -11.97 -29.13
N THR A 271 27.75 -10.97 -29.08
CA THR A 271 27.94 -9.72 -29.84
C THR A 271 29.16 -8.94 -29.32
N HIS A 272 29.37 -8.88 -28.00
CA HIS A 272 30.55 -8.22 -27.41
C HIS A 272 31.87 -8.98 -27.78
N LYS A 273 31.86 -10.30 -27.75
CA LYS A 273 33.04 -11.11 -28.20
C LYS A 273 33.34 -10.93 -29.66
N ASN A 274 32.34 -10.84 -30.53
CA ASN A 274 32.54 -10.58 -31.97
C ASN A 274 33.05 -9.16 -32.25
N TYR A 275 32.63 -8.15 -31.42
CA TYR A 275 33.19 -6.77 -31.52
C TYR A 275 34.66 -6.71 -31.08
N ILE A 276 35.06 -7.46 -30.07
CA ILE A 276 36.44 -7.49 -29.57
C ILE A 276 37.35 -8.24 -30.56
N ASN A 277 36.87 -9.32 -31.17
CA ASN A 277 37.65 -10.09 -32.15
C ASN A 277 37.82 -9.35 -33.49
N ASN A 278 36.87 -8.51 -33.89
CA ASN A 278 36.99 -7.71 -35.12
C ASN A 278 37.90 -6.48 -34.97
N ASN A 279 38.07 -5.95 -33.73
CA ASN A 279 38.95 -4.81 -33.44
C ASN A 279 40.40 -5.22 -33.15
N ASN A 280 40.67 -6.50 -32.83
CA ASN A 280 42.03 -6.98 -32.61
C ASN A 280 42.80 -7.29 -33.90
N ASN A 281 42.19 -7.18 -35.09
CA ASN A 281 42.85 -7.35 -36.39
C ASN A 281 43.29 -6.03 -37.04
N GLN A 282 43.18 -4.90 -36.36
CA GLN A 282 43.74 -3.64 -36.85
C GLN A 282 44.47 -2.90 -35.72
N GLN A 283 45.81 -2.86 -35.83
CA GLN A 283 46.75 -1.95 -35.17
C GLN A 283 47.20 -2.22 -33.72
N GLN A 284 48.42 -2.67 -33.59
CA GLN A 284 49.39 -2.18 -32.59
C GLN A 284 49.97 -0.83 -33.06
N PRO A 285 50.55 0.10 -32.23
CA PRO A 285 51.11 -0.13 -30.88
C PRO A 285 50.83 0.98 -29.83
N GLN A 286 51.06 0.58 -28.55
CA GLN A 286 51.54 1.37 -27.39
C GLN A 286 50.96 2.76 -27.08
N GLN A 287 50.25 2.83 -25.97
CA GLN A 287 50.55 3.82 -24.90
C GLN A 287 49.86 3.43 -23.57
N THR A 288 50.70 3.26 -22.56
CA THR A 288 50.34 3.01 -21.14
C THR A 288 49.66 4.25 -20.54
N LEU A 289 48.42 4.13 -20.16
CA LEU A 289 47.78 5.12 -19.30
C LEU A 289 47.35 4.48 -17.96
N LYS A 290 47.99 4.89 -16.90
CA LYS A 290 47.68 4.52 -15.51
C LYS A 290 46.31 5.06 -15.13
N VAL A 291 45.33 4.20 -14.93
CA VAL A 291 44.03 4.57 -14.35
C VAL A 291 44.11 4.50 -12.84
N LYS A 292 44.00 5.65 -12.20
CA LYS A 292 43.83 5.79 -10.73
C LYS A 292 42.46 5.26 -10.33
N LYS A 293 42.43 4.21 -9.54
CA LYS A 293 41.22 3.75 -8.82
C LYS A 293 40.77 4.78 -7.80
N LYS A 294 39.68 5.47 -8.03
CA LYS A 294 38.97 6.23 -6.97
C LYS A 294 38.14 5.25 -6.14
N LYS A 295 38.52 5.05 -4.89
CA LYS A 295 37.68 4.43 -3.86
C LYS A 295 36.49 5.35 -3.58
N VAL A 296 35.30 4.88 -3.85
CA VAL A 296 34.07 5.46 -3.31
C VAL A 296 33.92 4.90 -1.89
N ILE A 297 34.18 5.77 -0.92
CA ILE A 297 33.97 5.47 0.50
C ILE A 297 32.47 5.61 0.75
N SER A 298 31.86 4.51 1.15
CA SER A 298 30.54 4.43 1.73
C SER A 298 30.48 5.34 2.97
N LYS A 299 29.61 6.33 2.92
CA LYS A 299 29.33 7.22 4.05
C LYS A 299 27.94 6.82 4.57
N TYR A 300 27.87 5.76 5.38
CA TYR A 300 26.78 5.49 6.33
C TYR A 300 27.09 4.12 6.99
N GLY A 301 27.74 4.22 8.13
CA GLY A 301 27.98 3.10 9.02
C GLY A 301 28.61 3.63 10.32
N LYS A 302 27.72 4.03 11.22
CA LYS A 302 27.83 3.76 12.66
C LYS A 302 26.50 4.11 13.30
#